data_4cbbc47ba65351f85cb074b6b136c319
#
_entry.id   4cbbc47ba65351f85cb074b6b136c319
#
_cell.length_a   1.000
_cell.length_b   1.000
_cell.length_c   1.000
_cell.angle_alpha   90.00
_cell.angle_beta   90.00
_cell.angle_gamma   90.00
#
_symmetry.space_group_name_H-M   'P 1'
#
loop_
_entity.id
_entity.type
_entity.pdbx_description
1 polymer ?
#
loop_
_entity_poly.entity_id
_entity_poly.type
_entity_poly.pdbx_seq_one_letter_code
_entity_poly.pdbx_strand_id
1 'polypeptide(L)'
;MSNLDEPVSSYLSAPEQVIVPMGETYDLSKVVETINKENAITYESSDPKIATVDKTTGVVTALKDGKVNVTISIEGDEYYKEGKTTVEVWSRDTDLWEPLTLEAAEDGWLGLNCWNNAQTEPVKFKVNDGDEQQITNTSYWLSLNKGDKVQLYSKNVALSNFNIQGVKCYAYGNVMSLISPDGNWYENKGINGYAALTYLFAWLDVKKHSTRELKLPATELAPNCYSYMFYNSTLDEAPELPAEVLATWCYYAMFSGCTSLEKAPALNAQTLAARCYSDMFAGCTSLTKAPALPAKKLAIYCYNYMFGGCTALTEAPELKAETLDYGCYNSMFSGCSKLNKVVCLATTNATDALGNWLAGAGTDASVTTRTLVRAEANTKWTNNDGWDWGTANWYVPTGWTIDPAIPAE
;
A
#
# COMPACT_ATOMS: atom_id res chain seq x y z
N MET A 1 -13.05 -72.86 4.11
CA MET A 1 -13.28 -71.51 4.60
C MET A 1 -12.21 -70.67 3.97
N SER A 2 -12.52 -69.95 2.91
CA SER A 2 -11.59 -69.10 2.18
C SER A 2 -11.23 -67.89 3.07
N ASN A 3 -9.94 -67.70 3.28
CA ASN A 3 -9.43 -66.41 3.78
C ASN A 3 -10.03 -65.31 2.90
N LEU A 4 -10.89 -64.49 3.47
CA LEU A 4 -11.20 -63.20 2.88
C LEU A 4 -9.89 -62.44 2.96
N ASP A 5 -9.26 -62.16 1.82
CA ASP A 5 -8.07 -61.35 1.74
C ASP A 5 -8.36 -59.99 2.41
N GLU A 6 -7.51 -59.59 3.33
CA GLU A 6 -7.65 -58.25 3.93
C GLU A 6 -7.65 -57.18 2.84
N PRO A 7 -8.47 -56.12 2.98
CA PRO A 7 -8.48 -55.05 2.00
C PRO A 7 -7.09 -54.50 1.74
N VAL A 8 -6.70 -54.35 0.49
CA VAL A 8 -5.41 -53.77 0.09
C VAL A 8 -5.40 -52.26 0.31
N SER A 9 -4.22 -51.69 0.48
CA SER A 9 -4.07 -50.21 0.61
C SER A 9 -4.60 -49.52 -0.63
N SER A 10 -5.38 -48.46 -0.45
CA SER A 10 -5.81 -47.59 -1.52
C SER A 10 -4.60 -46.88 -2.15
N TYR A 11 -4.58 -46.82 -3.47
CA TYR A 11 -3.71 -45.91 -4.17
C TYR A 11 -4.44 -44.58 -4.37
N LEU A 12 -3.87 -43.50 -3.80
CA LEU A 12 -4.37 -42.14 -3.95
C LEU A 12 -3.14 -41.22 -4.13
N SER A 13 -3.03 -40.62 -5.29
CA SER A 13 -1.94 -39.71 -5.65
C SER A 13 -2.47 -38.38 -6.14
N ALA A 14 -1.76 -37.32 -5.82
CA ALA A 14 -2.02 -35.96 -6.28
C ALA A 14 -0.68 -35.22 -6.41
N PRO A 15 -0.62 -34.11 -7.15
CA PRO A 15 0.59 -33.27 -7.21
C PRO A 15 0.92 -32.72 -5.81
N GLU A 16 2.21 -32.54 -5.52
CA GLU A 16 2.63 -31.94 -4.24
C GLU A 16 2.08 -30.53 -4.07
N GLN A 17 2.02 -29.77 -5.17
CA GLN A 17 1.63 -28.36 -5.19
C GLN A 17 0.80 -27.99 -6.43
N VAL A 18 -0.15 -27.07 -6.27
CA VAL A 18 -0.84 -26.36 -7.35
C VAL A 18 -0.86 -24.87 -7.05
N ILE A 19 -0.74 -24.04 -8.08
CA ILE A 19 -0.85 -22.57 -7.98
C ILE A 19 -2.17 -22.15 -8.59
N VAL A 20 -2.96 -21.37 -7.84
CA VAL A 20 -4.27 -20.88 -8.26
C VAL A 20 -4.27 -19.35 -8.12
N PRO A 21 -4.41 -18.58 -9.21
CA PRO A 21 -4.54 -17.13 -9.14
C PRO A 21 -5.74 -16.72 -8.27
N MET A 22 -5.58 -15.66 -7.48
CA MET A 22 -6.66 -15.12 -6.66
C MET A 22 -7.90 -14.77 -7.51
N GLY A 23 -9.07 -15.17 -7.03
CA GLY A 23 -10.34 -15.01 -7.75
C GLY A 23 -10.62 -16.10 -8.78
N GLU A 24 -9.66 -16.98 -9.09
CA GLU A 24 -9.82 -18.10 -10.03
C GLU A 24 -10.09 -19.41 -9.31
N THR A 25 -10.45 -20.42 -10.10
CA THR A 25 -10.73 -21.77 -9.61
C THR A 25 -9.81 -22.80 -10.26
N TYR A 26 -9.53 -23.88 -9.53
CA TYR A 26 -8.76 -25.02 -10.00
C TYR A 26 -9.44 -26.33 -9.62
N ASP A 27 -9.61 -27.24 -10.57
CA ASP A 27 -10.29 -28.52 -10.38
C ASP A 27 -9.27 -29.61 -10.04
N LEU A 28 -9.12 -29.91 -8.74
CA LEU A 28 -8.22 -30.95 -8.25
C LEU A 28 -8.63 -32.35 -8.71
N SER A 29 -9.92 -32.60 -8.99
CA SER A 29 -10.37 -33.91 -9.44
C SER A 29 -9.72 -34.38 -10.75
N LYS A 30 -9.25 -33.43 -11.57
CA LYS A 30 -8.55 -33.70 -12.83
C LYS A 30 -7.11 -34.17 -12.68
N VAL A 31 -6.51 -33.98 -11.51
CA VAL A 31 -5.10 -34.28 -11.21
C VAL A 31 -4.94 -35.30 -10.09
N VAL A 32 -6.05 -35.76 -9.50
CA VAL A 32 -6.07 -36.84 -8.51
C VAL A 32 -6.14 -38.18 -9.24
N GLU A 33 -5.23 -39.08 -8.90
CA GLU A 33 -5.22 -40.44 -9.45
C GLU A 33 -5.53 -41.46 -8.37
N THR A 34 -6.43 -42.38 -8.69
CA THR A 34 -6.79 -43.51 -7.83
C THR A 34 -7.15 -44.73 -8.64
N ILE A 35 -6.93 -45.90 -8.06
CA ILE A 35 -7.44 -47.19 -8.62
C ILE A 35 -8.87 -47.46 -8.18
N ASN A 36 -9.35 -46.82 -7.12
CA ASN A 36 -10.68 -47.04 -6.53
C ASN A 36 -11.67 -46.02 -7.12
N LYS A 37 -11.97 -46.12 -8.40
CA LYS A 37 -12.77 -45.10 -9.13
C LYS A 37 -14.24 -45.03 -8.71
N GLU A 38 -14.76 -46.06 -8.07
CA GLU A 38 -16.14 -46.12 -7.62
C GLU A 38 -16.34 -45.52 -6.21
N ASN A 39 -15.25 -45.34 -5.44
CA ASN A 39 -15.34 -44.87 -4.07
C ASN A 39 -15.37 -43.33 -4.02
N ALA A 40 -16.14 -42.79 -3.10
CA ALA A 40 -16.30 -41.36 -2.94
C ALA A 40 -14.97 -40.70 -2.51
N ILE A 41 -14.56 -39.64 -3.23
CA ILE A 41 -13.46 -38.80 -2.88
C ILE A 41 -14.01 -37.53 -2.23
N THR A 42 -13.39 -37.10 -1.13
CA THR A 42 -13.75 -35.87 -0.43
C THR A 42 -12.53 -34.97 -0.27
N TYR A 43 -12.79 -33.66 -0.22
CA TYR A 43 -11.77 -32.62 -0.16
C TYR A 43 -12.03 -31.69 1.01
N GLU A 44 -10.97 -31.27 1.71
CA GLU A 44 -11.04 -30.34 2.84
C GLU A 44 -9.87 -29.37 2.85
N SER A 45 -10.14 -28.06 2.93
CA SER A 45 -9.12 -27.02 3.04
C SER A 45 -8.75 -26.79 4.51
N SER A 46 -7.45 -26.68 4.80
CA SER A 46 -6.93 -26.37 6.14
C SER A 46 -7.21 -24.92 6.57
N ASP A 47 -7.40 -23.98 5.62
CA ASP A 47 -7.82 -22.58 5.87
C ASP A 47 -8.73 -22.06 4.75
N PRO A 48 -10.05 -22.17 4.92
CA PRO A 48 -10.99 -21.69 3.92
C PRO A 48 -11.08 -20.17 3.78
N LYS A 49 -10.35 -19.39 4.59
CA LYS A 49 -10.20 -17.94 4.39
C LYS A 49 -9.17 -17.60 3.31
N ILE A 50 -8.23 -18.50 3.05
CA ILE A 50 -7.22 -18.37 1.99
C ILE A 50 -7.74 -19.01 0.71
N ALA A 51 -8.15 -20.27 0.76
CA ALA A 51 -8.79 -20.94 -0.37
C ALA A 51 -9.85 -21.92 0.11
N THR A 52 -11.03 -21.87 -0.47
CA THR A 52 -12.07 -22.89 -0.27
C THR A 52 -11.89 -24.06 -1.24
N VAL A 53 -12.44 -25.22 -0.88
CA VAL A 53 -12.58 -26.34 -1.79
C VAL A 53 -13.99 -26.92 -1.68
N ASP A 54 -14.61 -27.21 -2.81
CA ASP A 54 -15.88 -27.95 -2.80
C ASP A 54 -15.61 -29.38 -2.38
N LYS A 55 -16.30 -29.82 -1.33
CA LYS A 55 -16.07 -31.11 -0.66
C LYS A 55 -16.22 -32.34 -1.59
N THR A 56 -17.06 -32.25 -2.60
CA THR A 56 -17.44 -33.35 -3.50
C THR A 56 -16.77 -33.25 -4.87
N THR A 57 -16.70 -32.02 -5.42
CA THR A 57 -16.16 -31.84 -6.77
C THR A 57 -14.65 -31.61 -6.78
N GLY A 58 -14.04 -31.21 -5.66
CA GLY A 58 -12.63 -30.89 -5.57
C GLY A 58 -12.26 -29.56 -6.24
N VAL A 59 -13.25 -28.72 -6.58
CA VAL A 59 -12.99 -27.39 -7.14
C VAL A 59 -12.51 -26.44 -6.03
N VAL A 60 -11.27 -26.02 -6.15
CA VAL A 60 -10.66 -25.00 -5.28
C VAL A 60 -11.00 -23.62 -5.80
N THR A 61 -11.30 -22.67 -4.89
CA THR A 61 -11.43 -21.24 -5.20
C THR A 61 -10.41 -20.45 -4.35
N ALA A 62 -9.51 -19.75 -5.00
CA ALA A 62 -8.50 -18.91 -4.35
C ALA A 62 -9.13 -17.57 -3.92
N LEU A 63 -9.05 -17.22 -2.62
CA LEU A 63 -9.72 -16.04 -2.03
C LEU A 63 -8.75 -14.96 -1.56
N LYS A 64 -7.59 -15.39 -1.03
CA LYS A 64 -6.60 -14.49 -0.45
C LYS A 64 -5.21 -15.05 -0.70
N ASP A 65 -4.21 -14.19 -0.91
CA ASP A 65 -2.82 -14.63 -1.07
C ASP A 65 -2.36 -15.43 0.16
N GLY A 66 -1.79 -16.60 -0.10
CA GLY A 66 -1.34 -17.52 0.95
C GLY A 66 -1.26 -18.97 0.48
N LYS A 67 -0.91 -19.86 1.43
CA LYS A 67 -0.76 -21.29 1.22
C LYS A 67 -1.71 -22.05 2.13
N VAL A 68 -2.36 -23.08 1.61
CA VAL A 68 -3.19 -23.99 2.38
C VAL A 68 -2.95 -25.43 1.93
N ASN A 69 -3.12 -26.37 2.84
CA ASN A 69 -3.19 -27.79 2.50
C ASN A 69 -4.62 -28.20 2.23
N VAL A 70 -4.86 -28.79 1.07
CA VAL A 70 -6.11 -29.48 0.78
C VAL A 70 -5.91 -30.98 1.02
N THR A 71 -6.61 -31.52 2.01
CA THR A 71 -6.65 -32.96 2.29
C THR A 71 -7.65 -33.61 1.35
N ILE A 72 -7.19 -34.65 0.68
CA ILE A 72 -8.00 -35.49 -0.22
C ILE A 72 -8.12 -36.84 0.45
N SER A 73 -9.36 -37.32 0.63
CA SER A 73 -9.64 -38.58 1.28
C SER A 73 -10.52 -39.45 0.37
N ILE A 74 -10.25 -40.73 0.33
CA ILE A 74 -11.06 -41.73 -0.37
C ILE A 74 -11.57 -42.73 0.65
N GLU A 75 -12.87 -43.08 0.59
CA GLU A 75 -13.49 -44.08 1.45
C GLU A 75 -12.98 -45.47 1.11
N GLY A 76 -12.87 -46.33 2.14
CA GLY A 76 -12.58 -47.75 1.97
C GLY A 76 -13.83 -48.55 1.67
N ASP A 77 -13.65 -49.76 1.10
CA ASP A 77 -14.71 -50.74 0.84
C ASP A 77 -14.23 -52.16 1.23
N GLU A 78 -14.91 -53.19 0.76
CA GLU A 78 -14.56 -54.59 1.04
C GLU A 78 -13.21 -55.01 0.41
N TYR A 79 -12.74 -54.28 -0.63
CA TYR A 79 -11.48 -54.58 -1.36
C TYR A 79 -10.33 -53.65 -1.03
N TYR A 80 -10.64 -52.41 -0.64
CA TYR A 80 -9.65 -51.36 -0.46
C TYR A 80 -9.82 -50.66 0.89
N LYS A 81 -8.68 -50.36 1.55
CA LYS A 81 -8.67 -49.53 2.75
C LYS A 81 -8.89 -48.06 2.39
N GLU A 82 -9.34 -47.26 3.36
CA GLU A 82 -9.37 -45.79 3.20
C GLU A 82 -7.97 -45.23 2.86
N GLY A 83 -7.91 -44.13 2.12
CA GLY A 83 -6.69 -43.48 1.74
C GLY A 83 -6.76 -41.97 1.92
N LYS A 84 -5.61 -41.34 2.20
CA LYS A 84 -5.50 -39.88 2.30
C LYS A 84 -4.21 -39.38 1.63
N THR A 85 -4.29 -38.21 0.99
CA THR A 85 -3.14 -37.46 0.48
C THR A 85 -3.40 -35.96 0.68
N THR A 86 -2.39 -35.14 0.47
CA THR A 86 -2.49 -33.68 0.58
C THR A 86 -1.89 -33.01 -0.63
N VAL A 87 -2.48 -31.87 -1.01
CA VAL A 87 -1.98 -30.96 -2.03
C VAL A 87 -1.74 -29.61 -1.36
N GLU A 88 -0.55 -29.03 -1.49
CA GLU A 88 -0.34 -27.65 -1.10
C GLU A 88 -0.91 -26.73 -2.19
N VAL A 89 -1.95 -25.98 -1.86
CA VAL A 89 -2.58 -25.00 -2.76
C VAL A 89 -1.99 -23.63 -2.45
N TRP A 90 -1.37 -23.01 -3.44
CA TRP A 90 -0.87 -21.66 -3.39
C TRP A 90 -1.88 -20.72 -4.06
N SER A 91 -2.71 -20.06 -3.25
CA SER A 91 -3.53 -18.95 -3.72
C SER A 91 -2.65 -17.71 -3.91
N ARG A 92 -2.61 -17.17 -5.14
CA ARG A 92 -1.64 -16.11 -5.47
C ARG A 92 -2.28 -14.86 -6.06
N ASP A 93 -1.97 -13.72 -5.45
CA ASP A 93 -2.21 -12.43 -6.07
C ASP A 93 -1.24 -12.27 -7.26
N THR A 94 -1.79 -12.30 -8.47
CA THR A 94 -0.98 -12.22 -9.70
C THR A 94 -0.17 -10.94 -9.78
N ASP A 95 -0.66 -9.82 -9.23
CA ASP A 95 0.06 -8.55 -9.22
C ASP A 95 1.21 -8.53 -8.22
N LEU A 96 1.16 -9.33 -7.14
CA LEU A 96 2.32 -9.51 -6.26
C LEU A 96 3.46 -10.28 -6.93
N TRP A 97 3.13 -11.19 -7.84
CA TRP A 97 4.13 -12.01 -8.54
C TRP A 97 4.69 -11.35 -9.79
N GLU A 98 3.92 -10.46 -10.40
CA GLU A 98 4.41 -9.68 -11.52
C GLU A 98 5.43 -8.64 -11.02
N PRO A 99 6.58 -8.52 -11.69
CA PRO A 99 7.51 -7.43 -11.39
C PRO A 99 6.85 -6.08 -11.67
N LEU A 100 7.43 -5.01 -11.12
CA LEU A 100 7.00 -3.66 -11.51
C LEU A 100 6.96 -3.54 -13.02
N THR A 101 5.78 -3.25 -13.55
CA THR A 101 5.50 -3.14 -14.99
C THR A 101 4.91 -1.77 -15.29
N LEU A 102 5.44 -1.14 -16.33
CA LEU A 102 4.92 0.08 -16.91
C LEU A 102 4.37 -0.23 -18.29
N GLU A 103 3.09 0.05 -18.53
CA GLU A 103 2.45 -0.10 -19.82
C GLU A 103 2.20 1.27 -20.43
N ALA A 104 2.75 1.53 -21.63
CA ALA A 104 2.61 2.80 -22.31
C ALA A 104 1.14 3.07 -22.68
N ALA A 105 0.57 4.18 -22.20
CA ALA A 105 -0.80 4.58 -22.51
C ALA A 105 -0.94 5.25 -23.88
N GLU A 106 0.17 5.69 -24.45
CA GLU A 106 0.31 6.36 -25.75
C GLU A 106 1.73 6.11 -26.30
N ASP A 107 1.95 6.44 -27.57
CA ASP A 107 3.28 6.36 -28.18
C ASP A 107 4.19 7.45 -27.61
N GLY A 108 5.45 7.12 -27.31
CA GLY A 108 6.39 8.10 -26.78
C GLY A 108 7.69 7.52 -26.26
N TRP A 109 8.42 8.33 -25.50
CA TRP A 109 9.71 7.97 -24.92
C TRP A 109 9.57 7.76 -23.41
N LEU A 110 10.07 6.63 -22.90
CA LEU A 110 10.21 6.33 -21.48
C LEU A 110 11.69 6.40 -21.11
N GLY A 111 12.02 7.24 -20.13
CA GLY A 111 13.36 7.39 -19.56
C GLY A 111 13.52 6.64 -18.26
N LEU A 112 14.50 5.77 -18.18
CA LEU A 112 14.94 5.06 -16.98
C LEU A 112 16.25 5.70 -16.50
N ASN A 113 16.21 6.50 -15.44
CA ASN A 113 17.31 7.35 -15.00
C ASN A 113 17.92 6.85 -13.69
N CYS A 114 19.22 6.55 -13.69
CA CYS A 114 20.01 6.23 -12.51
C CYS A 114 20.98 7.40 -12.24
N TRP A 115 20.64 8.32 -11.35
CA TRP A 115 21.43 9.55 -11.14
C TRP A 115 22.76 9.36 -10.39
N ASN A 116 23.01 8.15 -9.91
CA ASN A 116 24.28 7.82 -9.26
C ASN A 116 24.80 6.48 -9.80
N ASN A 117 25.97 6.49 -10.45
CA ASN A 117 26.64 5.31 -11.01
C ASN A 117 27.20 4.34 -9.94
N ALA A 118 27.07 4.64 -8.65
CA ALA A 118 27.57 3.79 -7.56
C ALA A 118 26.63 2.64 -7.19
N GLN A 119 25.77 2.21 -8.10
CA GLN A 119 24.89 1.05 -7.85
C GLN A 119 25.72 -0.25 -7.94
N THR A 120 25.72 -1.01 -6.87
CA THR A 120 26.41 -2.32 -6.81
C THR A 120 25.75 -3.35 -7.72
N GLU A 121 24.46 -3.19 -8.00
CA GLU A 121 23.66 -4.06 -8.86
C GLU A 121 22.87 -3.23 -9.87
N PRO A 122 22.92 -3.55 -11.18
CA PRO A 122 22.23 -2.79 -12.21
C PRO A 122 20.72 -3.00 -12.14
N VAL A 123 19.97 -1.98 -12.56
CA VAL A 123 18.56 -2.15 -12.90
C VAL A 123 18.48 -2.83 -14.26
N LYS A 124 17.69 -3.88 -14.34
CA LYS A 124 17.40 -4.66 -15.53
C LYS A 124 15.98 -4.43 -15.97
N PHE A 125 15.72 -4.59 -17.25
CA PHE A 125 14.38 -4.45 -17.81
C PHE A 125 14.15 -5.38 -19.00
N LYS A 126 12.86 -5.65 -19.27
CA LYS A 126 12.39 -6.30 -20.50
C LYS A 126 11.32 -5.43 -21.13
N VAL A 127 11.30 -5.36 -22.47
CA VAL A 127 10.20 -4.74 -23.21
C VAL A 127 9.39 -5.88 -23.83
N ASN A 128 8.12 -5.98 -23.49
CA ASN A 128 7.24 -7.07 -23.88
C ASN A 128 7.87 -8.45 -23.56
N ASP A 129 7.87 -9.37 -24.51
CA ASP A 129 8.49 -10.71 -24.40
C ASP A 129 9.95 -10.73 -24.90
N GLY A 130 10.59 -9.55 -25.01
CA GLY A 130 11.96 -9.43 -25.50
C GLY A 130 13.01 -9.89 -24.47
N ASP A 131 14.27 -9.85 -24.90
CA ASP A 131 15.40 -10.21 -24.05
C ASP A 131 15.60 -9.22 -22.90
N GLU A 132 16.14 -9.73 -21.79
CA GLU A 132 16.53 -8.93 -20.64
C GLU A 132 17.70 -8.01 -21.01
N GLN A 133 17.54 -6.73 -20.75
CA GLN A 133 18.54 -5.69 -20.90
C GLN A 133 18.88 -5.10 -19.54
N GLN A 134 20.03 -4.41 -19.46
CA GLN A 134 20.43 -3.73 -18.22
C GLN A 134 20.80 -2.27 -18.48
N ILE A 135 20.52 -1.42 -17.49
CA ILE A 135 20.91 -0.02 -17.54
C ILE A 135 22.38 0.08 -17.15
N THR A 136 23.22 0.43 -18.11
CA THR A 136 24.68 0.57 -17.91
C THR A 136 25.12 2.03 -17.78
N ASN A 137 24.24 2.98 -18.09
CA ASN A 137 24.50 4.41 -18.09
C ASN A 137 23.58 5.13 -17.09
N THR A 138 23.82 6.42 -16.88
CA THR A 138 23.00 7.27 -16.01
C THR A 138 21.58 7.48 -16.51
N SER A 139 21.31 7.27 -17.80
CA SER A 139 19.98 7.38 -18.40
C SER A 139 19.85 6.42 -19.57
N TYR A 140 18.69 5.78 -19.67
CA TYR A 140 18.32 4.91 -20.78
C TYR A 140 16.94 5.29 -21.28
N TRP A 141 16.81 5.56 -22.58
CA TRP A 141 15.55 6.00 -23.19
C TRP A 141 15.00 4.93 -24.15
N LEU A 142 13.74 4.57 -23.94
CA LEU A 142 13.01 3.58 -24.72
C LEU A 142 11.97 4.29 -25.58
N SER A 143 11.95 4.03 -26.89
CA SER A 143 10.83 4.40 -27.74
C SER A 143 9.77 3.32 -27.65
N LEU A 144 8.58 3.67 -27.16
CA LEU A 144 7.47 2.75 -26.93
C LEU A 144 6.28 3.12 -27.80
N ASN A 145 5.56 2.10 -28.25
CA ASN A 145 4.22 2.27 -28.80
C ASN A 145 3.19 2.07 -27.69
N LYS A 146 2.00 2.58 -27.86
CA LYS A 146 0.88 2.34 -26.96
C LYS A 146 0.68 0.84 -26.73
N GLY A 147 0.60 0.44 -25.48
CA GLY A 147 0.44 -0.96 -25.04
C GLY A 147 1.74 -1.72 -24.86
N ASP A 148 2.90 -1.16 -25.22
CA ASP A 148 4.19 -1.77 -24.89
C ASP A 148 4.41 -1.78 -23.38
N LYS A 149 4.94 -2.89 -22.86
CA LYS A 149 5.16 -3.15 -21.43
C LYS A 149 6.65 -3.19 -21.12
N VAL A 150 7.04 -2.47 -20.08
CA VAL A 150 8.42 -2.46 -19.56
C VAL A 150 8.40 -3.06 -18.17
N GLN A 151 8.95 -4.25 -18.02
CA GLN A 151 9.12 -4.91 -16.73
C GLN A 151 10.49 -4.58 -16.14
N LEU A 152 10.54 -4.26 -14.85
CA LEU A 152 11.73 -3.76 -14.17
C LEU A 152 12.17 -4.68 -13.02
N TYR A 153 13.48 -4.92 -12.94
CA TYR A 153 14.11 -5.81 -11.97
C TYR A 153 15.42 -5.20 -11.44
N SER A 154 15.73 -5.45 -10.18
CA SER A 154 17.07 -5.22 -9.63
C SER A 154 17.28 -6.05 -8.37
N LYS A 155 18.55 -6.35 -8.06
CA LYS A 155 18.97 -6.97 -6.80
C LYS A 155 19.52 -5.94 -5.79
N ASN A 156 19.37 -4.65 -6.07
CA ASN A 156 19.91 -3.58 -5.26
C ASN A 156 18.97 -3.26 -4.08
N VAL A 157 19.33 -3.71 -2.89
CA VAL A 157 18.53 -3.50 -1.66
C VAL A 157 18.33 -2.03 -1.27
N ALA A 158 19.15 -1.11 -1.78
CA ALA A 158 19.12 0.32 -1.50
C ALA A 158 19.05 1.14 -2.79
N LEU A 159 18.15 0.77 -3.71
CA LEU A 159 17.94 1.48 -4.96
C LEU A 159 17.40 2.88 -4.70
N SER A 160 18.30 3.83 -4.50
CA SER A 160 18.00 5.26 -4.38
C SER A 160 18.34 5.98 -5.69
N ASN A 161 17.70 7.11 -5.93
CA ASN A 161 17.96 7.94 -7.12
C ASN A 161 17.71 7.23 -8.47
N PHE A 162 16.85 6.21 -8.49
CA PHE A 162 16.30 5.66 -9.70
C PHE A 162 14.94 6.31 -9.96
N ASN A 163 14.78 6.94 -11.12
CA ASN A 163 13.57 7.68 -11.46
C ASN A 163 13.11 7.34 -12.87
N ILE A 164 11.80 7.25 -13.05
CA ILE A 164 11.14 6.94 -14.31
C ILE A 164 10.44 8.21 -14.79
N GLN A 165 10.65 8.58 -16.06
CA GLN A 165 10.11 9.80 -16.65
C GLN A 165 9.62 9.55 -18.07
N GLY A 166 8.82 10.45 -18.61
CA GLY A 166 8.47 10.45 -20.02
C GLY A 166 7.01 10.17 -20.30
N VAL A 167 6.75 9.26 -21.23
CA VAL A 167 5.41 8.98 -21.75
C VAL A 167 4.43 8.59 -20.64
N LYS A 168 3.18 8.99 -20.82
CA LYS A 168 2.08 8.57 -19.95
C LYS A 168 1.98 7.05 -19.90
N CYS A 169 1.87 6.47 -18.73
CA CYS A 169 1.82 5.02 -18.56
C CYS A 169 0.87 4.59 -17.42
N TYR A 170 0.49 3.32 -17.45
CA TYR A 170 -0.11 2.60 -16.34
C TYR A 170 0.99 1.86 -15.60
N ALA A 171 1.00 1.97 -14.25
CA ALA A 171 1.93 1.21 -13.41
C ALA A 171 1.19 0.12 -12.65
N TYR A 172 1.72 -1.10 -12.66
CA TYR A 172 1.19 -2.24 -11.91
C TYR A 172 2.27 -3.26 -11.58
N GLY A 173 1.92 -4.32 -10.85
CA GLY A 173 2.88 -5.29 -10.35
C GLY A 173 3.60 -4.81 -9.09
N ASN A 174 4.62 -5.52 -8.67
CA ASN A 174 5.25 -5.39 -7.37
C ASN A 174 6.56 -4.59 -7.42
N VAL A 175 6.60 -3.44 -6.75
CA VAL A 175 7.81 -2.58 -6.70
C VAL A 175 9.01 -3.27 -6.03
N MET A 176 8.78 -4.31 -5.23
CA MET A 176 9.86 -5.05 -4.57
C MET A 176 10.77 -5.79 -5.57
N SER A 177 10.32 -5.99 -6.83
CA SER A 177 11.18 -6.51 -7.91
C SER A 177 12.43 -5.67 -8.16
N LEU A 178 12.40 -4.38 -7.78
CA LEU A 178 13.52 -3.45 -7.90
C LEU A 178 14.54 -3.56 -6.75
N ILE A 179 14.20 -4.20 -5.62
CA ILE A 179 15.03 -4.20 -4.41
C ILE A 179 15.14 -5.58 -3.74
N SER A 180 14.90 -6.66 -4.47
CA SER A 180 14.98 -8.03 -3.95
C SER A 180 16.29 -8.71 -4.35
N PRO A 181 17.23 -8.91 -3.41
CA PRO A 181 18.57 -9.43 -3.71
C PRO A 181 18.55 -10.87 -4.20
N ASP A 182 17.58 -11.67 -3.81
CA ASP A 182 17.42 -13.08 -4.18
C ASP A 182 16.46 -13.32 -5.35
N GLY A 183 15.77 -12.25 -5.80
CA GLY A 183 14.76 -12.34 -6.85
C GLY A 183 13.39 -12.84 -6.38
N ASN A 184 13.20 -13.06 -5.07
CA ASN A 184 11.94 -13.52 -4.49
C ASN A 184 11.08 -12.34 -4.00
N TRP A 185 10.89 -11.31 -4.85
CA TRP A 185 10.17 -10.07 -4.49
C TRP A 185 8.75 -10.30 -3.98
N TYR A 186 8.10 -11.36 -4.43
CA TYR A 186 6.73 -11.70 -4.04
C TYR A 186 6.61 -12.18 -2.58
N GLU A 187 7.69 -12.64 -1.97
CA GLU A 187 7.75 -13.03 -0.55
C GLU A 187 8.36 -11.93 0.33
N ASN A 188 9.08 -10.97 -0.28
CA ASN A 188 9.78 -9.92 0.45
C ASN A 188 8.79 -8.88 0.99
N LYS A 189 8.74 -8.72 2.31
CA LYS A 189 7.91 -7.72 3.03
C LYS A 189 8.77 -6.64 3.71
N GLY A 190 10.07 -6.66 3.56
CA GLY A 190 11.00 -5.74 4.21
C GLY A 190 11.77 -4.86 3.22
N ILE A 191 11.85 -3.57 3.51
CA ILE A 191 12.77 -2.64 2.86
C ILE A 191 13.89 -2.35 3.84
N ASN A 192 15.10 -2.86 3.55
CA ASN A 192 16.26 -2.73 4.42
C ASN A 192 17.20 -1.58 4.01
N GLY A 193 17.06 -1.07 2.79
CA GLY A 193 17.90 -0.02 2.23
C GLY A 193 17.43 1.38 2.60
N TYR A 194 18.34 2.22 3.12
CA TYR A 194 18.10 3.65 3.32
C TYR A 194 17.71 4.31 1.99
N ALA A 195 16.65 5.13 2.00
CA ALA A 195 16.16 5.88 0.85
C ALA A 195 15.83 5.01 -0.39
N ALA A 196 15.55 3.71 -0.21
CA ALA A 196 15.15 2.85 -1.32
C ALA A 196 13.84 3.34 -1.96
N LEU A 197 13.77 3.30 -3.30
CA LEU A 197 12.60 3.69 -4.10
C LEU A 197 12.17 5.17 -3.97
N THR A 198 13.07 6.06 -3.47
CA THR A 198 12.81 7.50 -3.46
C THR A 198 12.69 8.03 -4.89
N TYR A 199 11.73 8.94 -5.12
CA TYR A 199 11.46 9.60 -6.42
C TYR A 199 11.12 8.65 -7.58
N LEU A 200 10.82 7.38 -7.36
CA LEU A 200 10.65 6.37 -8.42
C LEU A 200 9.71 6.83 -9.55
N PHE A 201 8.55 7.37 -9.21
CA PHE A 201 7.54 7.88 -10.16
C PHE A 201 7.34 9.40 -10.07
N ALA A 202 8.29 10.13 -9.48
CA ALA A 202 8.17 11.58 -9.35
C ALA A 202 8.13 12.24 -10.74
N TRP A 203 7.21 13.20 -10.93
CA TRP A 203 6.93 13.92 -12.19
C TRP A 203 6.48 13.05 -13.37
N LEU A 204 6.17 11.76 -13.13
CA LEU A 204 5.67 10.87 -14.18
C LEU A 204 4.16 11.04 -14.37
N ASP A 205 3.69 11.07 -15.60
CA ASP A 205 2.27 10.91 -15.92
C ASP A 205 1.88 9.44 -15.79
N VAL A 206 1.62 9.02 -14.54
CA VAL A 206 1.27 7.65 -14.19
C VAL A 206 -0.18 7.56 -13.75
N LYS A 207 -0.87 6.53 -14.23
CA LYS A 207 -2.27 6.25 -13.91
C LYS A 207 -2.44 4.84 -13.35
N LYS A 208 -3.51 4.65 -12.57
CA LYS A 208 -3.94 3.32 -12.19
C LYS A 208 -4.37 2.52 -13.43
N HIS A 209 -3.94 1.26 -13.52
CA HIS A 209 -4.44 0.36 -14.56
C HIS A 209 -5.87 -0.11 -14.22
N SER A 210 -6.72 -0.35 -15.22
CA SER A 210 -8.15 -0.65 -15.02
C SER A 210 -8.43 -1.99 -14.30
N THR A 211 -7.55 -2.98 -14.45
CA THR A 211 -7.71 -4.36 -13.93
C THR A 211 -6.51 -4.88 -13.15
N ARG A 212 -5.41 -4.14 -13.10
CA ARG A 212 -4.15 -4.52 -12.44
C ARG A 212 -3.82 -3.50 -11.36
N GLU A 213 -3.11 -3.92 -10.35
CA GLU A 213 -2.76 -3.07 -9.22
C GLU A 213 -1.25 -2.89 -9.05
N LEU A 214 -0.83 -1.68 -8.69
CA LEU A 214 0.52 -1.42 -8.24
C LEU A 214 0.64 -1.83 -6.77
N LYS A 215 1.54 -2.75 -6.47
CA LYS A 215 1.74 -3.33 -5.13
C LYS A 215 2.98 -2.73 -4.45
N LEU A 216 2.77 -2.17 -3.26
CA LEU A 216 3.79 -1.74 -2.31
C LEU A 216 3.68 -2.58 -1.03
N PRO A 217 4.01 -3.87 -1.08
CA PRO A 217 3.63 -4.84 -0.06
C PRO A 217 4.48 -4.80 1.22
N ALA A 218 5.45 -3.90 1.32
CA ALA A 218 6.36 -3.85 2.46
C ALA A 218 5.62 -3.47 3.75
N THR A 219 5.80 -4.29 4.78
CA THR A 219 5.31 -4.07 6.15
C THR A 219 6.41 -3.61 7.09
N GLU A 220 7.68 -3.84 6.71
CA GLU A 220 8.88 -3.37 7.42
C GLU A 220 9.59 -2.32 6.56
N LEU A 221 9.76 -1.11 7.09
CA LEU A 221 10.22 0.04 6.35
C LEU A 221 11.59 0.53 6.86
N ALA A 222 12.49 0.87 5.94
CA ALA A 222 13.71 1.60 6.25
C ALA A 222 13.48 3.13 6.24
N PRO A 223 14.35 3.93 6.88
CA PRO A 223 14.26 5.39 6.79
C PRO A 223 14.31 5.91 5.35
N ASN A 224 13.47 6.88 5.05
CA ASN A 224 13.31 7.53 3.73
C ASN A 224 12.89 6.60 2.56
N CYS A 225 12.48 5.35 2.78
CA CYS A 225 12.35 4.35 1.70
C CYS A 225 11.37 4.74 0.58
N TYR A 226 10.24 5.35 0.88
CA TYR A 226 9.23 5.78 -0.11
C TYR A 226 9.11 7.31 -0.21
N SER A 227 10.10 8.06 0.31
CA SER A 227 10.06 9.52 0.26
C SER A 227 9.94 10.03 -1.18
N TYR A 228 9.02 10.96 -1.43
CA TYR A 228 8.80 11.57 -2.76
C TYR A 228 8.45 10.58 -3.89
N MET A 229 8.05 9.34 -3.60
CA MET A 229 7.91 8.30 -4.63
C MET A 229 7.01 8.72 -5.79
N PHE A 230 5.90 9.42 -5.52
CA PHE A 230 4.95 9.94 -6.52
C PHE A 230 4.92 11.48 -6.57
N TYR A 231 5.95 12.15 -6.09
CA TYR A 231 5.98 13.61 -6.02
C TYR A 231 5.67 14.26 -7.38
N ASN A 232 4.65 15.16 -7.40
CA ASN A 232 4.17 15.83 -8.62
C ASN A 232 3.77 14.86 -9.76
N SER A 233 3.40 13.63 -9.47
CA SER A 233 2.83 12.71 -10.48
C SER A 233 1.34 12.99 -10.70
N THR A 234 0.78 12.43 -11.77
CA THR A 234 -0.64 12.57 -12.11
C THR A 234 -1.52 11.44 -11.58
N LEU A 235 -1.02 10.66 -10.61
CA LEU A 235 -1.72 9.53 -10.00
C LEU A 235 -3.09 9.96 -9.47
N ASP A 236 -4.13 9.21 -9.79
CA ASP A 236 -5.53 9.48 -9.42
C ASP A 236 -6.02 8.66 -8.22
N GLU A 237 -5.50 7.46 -8.02
CA GLU A 237 -5.76 6.61 -6.84
C GLU A 237 -4.44 6.07 -6.30
N ALA A 238 -4.21 6.24 -5.00
CA ALA A 238 -2.99 5.76 -4.35
C ALA A 238 -3.01 4.23 -4.16
N PRO A 239 -1.85 3.55 -4.29
CA PRO A 239 -1.70 2.14 -3.95
C PRO A 239 -1.86 1.92 -2.43
N GLU A 240 -2.15 0.68 -2.01
CA GLU A 240 -2.21 0.32 -0.60
C GLU A 240 -0.85 0.42 0.09
N LEU A 241 -0.88 0.85 1.37
CA LEU A 241 0.29 0.98 2.25
C LEU A 241 0.08 0.14 3.50
N PRO A 242 0.48 -1.14 3.51
CA PRO A 242 0.16 -2.09 4.56
C PRO A 242 0.98 -1.93 5.85
N ALA A 243 2.06 -1.12 5.86
CA ALA A 243 2.95 -1.01 7.00
C ALA A 243 2.27 -0.37 8.21
N GLU A 244 2.36 -1.03 9.36
CA GLU A 244 1.88 -0.55 10.65
C GLU A 244 3.01 -0.04 11.55
N VAL A 245 4.25 -0.47 11.27
CA VAL A 245 5.48 0.01 11.94
C VAL A 245 6.25 0.88 10.97
N LEU A 246 6.38 2.16 11.31
CA LEU A 246 6.94 3.17 10.43
C LEU A 246 8.38 3.51 10.80
N ALA A 247 9.17 3.87 9.78
CA ALA A 247 10.50 4.43 9.94
C ALA A 247 10.50 5.96 9.75
N THR A 248 11.55 6.63 10.21
CA THR A 248 11.72 8.08 10.04
C THR A 248 11.71 8.45 8.57
N TRP A 249 10.88 9.44 8.19
CA TRP A 249 10.74 9.95 6.81
C TRP A 249 10.24 8.93 5.77
N CYS A 250 9.73 7.74 6.16
CA CYS A 250 9.43 6.65 5.22
C CYS A 250 8.42 7.02 4.13
N TYR A 251 7.42 7.85 4.43
CA TYR A 251 6.42 8.34 3.47
C TYR A 251 6.46 9.87 3.30
N TYR A 252 7.61 10.49 3.56
CA TYR A 252 7.76 11.94 3.45
C TYR A 252 7.45 12.41 2.04
N ALA A 253 6.51 13.37 1.91
CA ALA A 253 6.09 13.97 0.64
C ALA A 253 5.73 12.96 -0.47
N MET A 254 5.33 11.73 -0.10
CA MET A 254 5.15 10.62 -1.05
C MET A 254 4.19 10.96 -2.19
N PHE A 255 3.09 11.65 -1.92
CA PHE A 255 2.09 12.08 -2.89
C PHE A 255 2.01 13.59 -3.03
N SER A 256 2.98 14.34 -2.50
CA SER A 256 2.96 15.81 -2.55
C SER A 256 2.91 16.30 -4.00
N GLY A 257 1.98 17.21 -4.29
CA GLY A 257 1.75 17.75 -5.63
C GLY A 257 1.00 16.82 -6.60
N CYS A 258 0.48 15.68 -6.14
CA CYS A 258 -0.39 14.83 -6.95
C CYS A 258 -1.78 15.49 -7.10
N THR A 259 -1.89 16.48 -7.99
CA THR A 259 -3.10 17.30 -8.14
C THR A 259 -4.32 16.53 -8.63
N SER A 260 -4.13 15.37 -9.24
CA SER A 260 -5.20 14.46 -9.70
C SER A 260 -5.63 13.44 -8.66
N LEU A 261 -4.96 13.34 -7.50
CA LEU A 261 -5.24 12.31 -6.50
C LEU A 261 -6.61 12.57 -5.83
N GLU A 262 -7.55 11.69 -6.09
CA GLU A 262 -8.91 11.74 -5.53
C GLU A 262 -9.07 10.85 -4.29
N LYS A 263 -8.33 9.73 -4.24
CA LYS A 263 -8.44 8.73 -3.19
C LYS A 263 -7.10 8.41 -2.54
N ALA A 264 -6.98 8.76 -1.25
CA ALA A 264 -5.82 8.43 -0.43
C ALA A 264 -5.85 6.96 0.03
N PRO A 265 -4.68 6.35 0.32
CA PRO A 265 -4.62 5.01 0.91
C PRO A 265 -5.06 5.03 2.38
N ALA A 266 -5.42 3.86 2.92
CA ALA A 266 -5.58 3.69 4.36
C ALA A 266 -4.22 3.83 5.08
N LEU A 267 -4.21 4.50 6.24
CA LEU A 267 -3.04 4.68 7.09
C LEU A 267 -3.30 4.00 8.44
N ASN A 268 -2.76 2.78 8.63
CA ASN A 268 -3.14 1.92 9.75
C ASN A 268 -2.19 2.00 10.96
N ALA A 269 -1.06 2.73 10.85
CA ALA A 269 -0.05 2.79 11.88
C ALA A 269 -0.56 3.45 13.17
N GLN A 270 -0.41 2.75 14.30
CA GLN A 270 -0.77 3.22 15.63
C GLN A 270 0.39 3.93 16.33
N THR A 271 1.62 3.63 15.94
CA THR A 271 2.85 4.25 16.45
C THR A 271 3.61 4.90 15.30
N LEU A 272 3.90 6.18 15.44
CA LEU A 272 4.52 6.98 14.41
C LEU A 272 6.02 7.17 14.65
N ALA A 273 6.77 7.32 13.57
CA ALA A 273 8.16 7.76 13.59
C ALA A 273 8.26 9.26 13.22
N ALA A 274 9.40 9.88 13.52
CA ALA A 274 9.62 11.28 13.19
C ALA A 274 9.43 11.54 11.68
N ARG A 275 8.63 12.55 11.33
CA ARG A 275 8.35 13.00 9.95
C ARG A 275 7.83 11.91 9.00
N CYS A 276 7.30 10.80 9.52
CA CYS A 276 6.90 9.65 8.69
C CYS A 276 5.82 9.99 7.64
N TYR A 277 4.90 10.91 7.93
CA TYR A 277 3.84 11.39 7.06
C TYR A 277 3.92 12.89 6.77
N SER A 278 5.07 13.55 7.08
CA SER A 278 5.22 14.98 6.79
C SER A 278 5.06 15.23 5.29
N ASP A 279 4.31 16.27 4.93
CA ASP A 279 4.04 16.71 3.54
C ASP A 279 3.36 15.67 2.63
N MET A 280 2.89 14.52 3.17
CA MET A 280 2.51 13.35 2.38
C MET A 280 1.50 13.64 1.27
N PHE A 281 0.49 14.49 1.52
CA PHE A 281 -0.54 14.88 0.57
C PHE A 281 -0.53 16.38 0.26
N ALA A 282 0.56 17.09 0.57
CA ALA A 282 0.64 18.52 0.34
C ALA A 282 0.36 18.87 -1.13
N GLY A 283 -0.58 19.79 -1.40
CA GLY A 283 -0.95 20.18 -2.76
C GLY A 283 -1.78 19.17 -3.55
N CYS A 284 -2.35 18.14 -2.92
CA CYS A 284 -3.32 17.23 -3.55
C CYS A 284 -4.67 17.93 -3.70
N THR A 285 -4.80 18.77 -4.72
CA THR A 285 -5.94 19.69 -4.88
C THR A 285 -7.26 19.02 -5.24
N SER A 286 -7.26 17.77 -5.70
CA SER A 286 -8.46 16.96 -5.96
C SER A 286 -8.88 16.07 -4.80
N LEU A 287 -8.07 16.00 -3.70
CA LEU A 287 -8.39 15.17 -2.55
C LEU A 287 -9.53 15.78 -1.74
N THR A 288 -10.71 15.14 -1.81
CA THR A 288 -11.93 15.63 -1.12
C THR A 288 -12.09 15.06 0.29
N LYS A 289 -11.46 13.91 0.57
CA LYS A 289 -11.56 13.20 1.85
C LYS A 289 -10.19 12.74 2.32
N ALA A 290 -9.81 13.11 3.54
CA ALA A 290 -8.60 12.64 4.19
C ALA A 290 -8.75 11.17 4.66
N PRO A 291 -7.67 10.38 4.70
CA PRO A 291 -7.66 9.08 5.35
C PRO A 291 -7.79 9.23 6.87
N ALA A 292 -8.29 8.21 7.56
CA ALA A 292 -8.29 8.17 9.01
C ALA A 292 -6.86 8.17 9.57
N LEU A 293 -6.66 8.85 10.70
CA LEU A 293 -5.38 8.91 11.43
C LEU A 293 -5.56 8.24 12.80
N PRO A 294 -5.34 6.92 12.91
CA PRO A 294 -5.66 6.15 14.11
C PRO A 294 -4.68 6.34 15.27
N ALA A 295 -3.48 6.88 15.01
CA ALA A 295 -2.42 7.00 16.00
C ALA A 295 -2.79 7.95 17.13
N LYS A 296 -2.68 7.46 18.37
CA LYS A 296 -2.83 8.24 19.60
C LYS A 296 -1.50 8.75 20.16
N LYS A 297 -0.39 8.11 19.78
CA LYS A 297 0.97 8.52 20.15
C LYS A 297 1.66 9.12 18.93
N LEU A 298 1.97 10.39 19.02
CA LEU A 298 2.59 11.16 17.95
C LEU A 298 4.13 11.14 18.09
N ALA A 299 4.79 11.59 17.04
CA ALA A 299 6.24 11.82 16.99
C ALA A 299 6.51 13.21 16.39
N ILE A 300 7.74 13.68 16.55
CA ILE A 300 8.21 14.99 16.08
C ILE A 300 7.89 15.15 14.58
N TYR A 301 7.16 16.21 14.23
CA TYR A 301 6.76 16.55 12.85
C TYR A 301 6.04 15.44 12.08
N CYS A 302 5.43 14.45 12.73
CA CYS A 302 4.87 13.27 12.04
C CYS A 302 3.80 13.59 10.98
N TYR A 303 2.98 14.63 11.18
CA TYR A 303 1.95 15.12 10.27
C TYR A 303 2.16 16.58 9.84
N ASN A 304 3.41 17.08 9.93
CA ASN A 304 3.71 18.45 9.50
C ASN A 304 3.32 18.64 8.03
N TYR A 305 2.58 19.70 7.73
CA TYR A 305 2.11 20.10 6.39
C TYR A 305 1.41 18.99 5.58
N MET A 306 0.92 17.93 6.26
CA MET A 306 0.44 16.68 5.62
C MET A 306 -0.62 16.92 4.55
N PHE A 307 -1.56 17.83 4.78
CA PHE A 307 -2.63 18.21 3.86
C PHE A 307 -2.52 19.68 3.41
N GLY A 308 -1.37 20.31 3.59
CA GLY A 308 -1.17 21.71 3.19
C GLY A 308 -1.54 21.93 1.72
N GLY A 309 -2.43 22.91 1.43
CA GLY A 309 -2.87 23.19 0.06
C GLY A 309 -3.86 22.20 -0.56
N CYS A 310 -4.44 21.26 0.20
CA CYS A 310 -5.53 20.39 -0.26
C CYS A 310 -6.83 21.19 -0.37
N THR A 311 -6.98 21.96 -1.44
CA THR A 311 -8.07 22.95 -1.58
C THR A 311 -9.48 22.34 -1.74
N ALA A 312 -9.59 21.07 -2.15
CA ALA A 312 -10.87 20.37 -2.23
C ALA A 312 -11.29 19.69 -0.92
N LEU A 313 -10.41 19.62 0.08
CA LEU A 313 -10.67 18.93 1.35
C LEU A 313 -11.72 19.70 2.17
N THR A 314 -12.85 19.07 2.50
CA THR A 314 -13.96 19.70 3.24
C THR A 314 -13.95 19.38 4.73
N GLU A 315 -13.49 18.18 5.12
CA GLU A 315 -13.43 17.72 6.50
C GLU A 315 -12.04 17.15 6.83
N ALA A 316 -11.49 17.53 7.97
CA ALA A 316 -10.29 16.92 8.52
C ALA A 316 -10.60 15.53 9.09
N PRO A 317 -9.62 14.61 9.13
CA PRO A 317 -9.74 13.41 9.93
C PRO A 317 -9.81 13.77 11.41
N GLU A 318 -10.41 12.92 12.24
CA GLU A 318 -10.38 13.10 13.68
C GLU A 318 -8.96 12.96 14.22
N LEU A 319 -8.46 13.98 14.94
CA LEU A 319 -7.15 14.03 15.56
C LEU A 319 -7.26 13.49 16.99
N LYS A 320 -7.01 12.17 17.15
CA LYS A 320 -7.28 11.39 18.38
C LYS A 320 -6.22 11.51 19.46
N ALA A 321 -5.06 12.08 19.17
CA ALA A 321 -3.97 12.19 20.14
C ALA A 321 -4.32 13.19 21.23
N GLU A 322 -4.23 12.79 22.49
CA GLU A 322 -4.44 13.65 23.66
C GLU A 322 -3.20 14.51 23.97
N THR A 323 -2.01 14.00 23.66
CA THR A 323 -0.73 14.69 23.86
C THR A 323 -0.08 14.94 22.53
N LEU A 324 0.23 16.21 22.25
CA LEU A 324 0.93 16.64 21.05
C LEU A 324 2.45 16.59 21.26
N ASP A 325 3.18 16.27 20.19
CA ASP A 325 4.64 16.32 20.14
C ASP A 325 5.10 17.55 19.32
N TYR A 326 6.39 17.88 19.37
CA TYR A 326 6.98 19.04 18.70
C TYR A 326 6.62 19.06 17.20
N GLY A 327 6.01 20.16 16.74
CA GLY A 327 5.66 20.38 15.33
C GLY A 327 4.74 19.34 14.70
N CYS A 328 4.09 18.45 15.48
CA CYS A 328 3.39 17.29 14.93
C CYS A 328 2.24 17.63 13.96
N TYR A 329 1.50 18.71 14.19
CA TYR A 329 0.45 19.25 13.31
C TYR A 329 0.81 20.62 12.69
N ASN A 330 2.10 21.03 12.75
CA ASN A 330 2.52 22.31 12.18
C ASN A 330 2.08 22.40 10.72
N SER A 331 1.36 23.47 10.37
CA SER A 331 0.84 23.76 9.02
C SER A 331 -0.01 22.65 8.39
N MET A 332 -0.53 21.68 9.18
CA MET A 332 -1.14 20.43 8.69
C MET A 332 -2.25 20.67 7.66
N PHE A 333 -3.10 21.68 7.85
CA PHE A 333 -4.22 22.05 6.96
C PHE A 333 -4.06 23.46 6.38
N SER A 334 -2.85 24.01 6.37
CA SER A 334 -2.60 25.33 5.82
C SER A 334 -3.04 25.39 4.35
N GLY A 335 -3.87 26.38 3.99
CA GLY A 335 -4.38 26.54 2.62
C GLY A 335 -5.48 25.55 2.19
N CYS A 336 -6.02 24.74 3.09
CA CYS A 336 -7.20 23.91 2.82
C CYS A 336 -8.47 24.80 2.73
N SER A 337 -8.64 25.51 1.62
CA SER A 337 -9.62 26.61 1.52
C SER A 337 -11.08 26.18 1.74
N LYS A 338 -11.45 24.94 1.44
CA LYS A 338 -12.80 24.39 1.65
C LYS A 338 -13.02 23.68 2.99
N LEU A 339 -11.97 23.58 3.82
CA LEU A 339 -12.06 22.91 5.12
C LEU A 339 -12.99 23.67 6.07
N ASN A 340 -14.03 23.01 6.56
CA ASN A 340 -15.03 23.65 7.41
C ASN A 340 -15.16 23.04 8.81
N LYS A 341 -14.55 21.87 9.05
CA LYS A 341 -14.62 21.18 10.34
C LYS A 341 -13.31 20.46 10.68
N VAL A 342 -12.87 20.63 11.92
CA VAL A 342 -11.77 19.91 12.51
C VAL A 342 -12.18 19.40 13.89
N VAL A 343 -11.85 18.14 14.20
CA VAL A 343 -11.97 17.56 15.54
C VAL A 343 -10.59 17.32 16.08
N CYS A 344 -10.21 17.97 17.20
CA CYS A 344 -8.92 17.82 17.85
C CYS A 344 -9.10 17.52 19.34
N LEU A 345 -8.76 16.29 19.75
CA LEU A 345 -8.96 15.80 21.12
C LEU A 345 -7.76 16.08 22.05
N ALA A 346 -6.79 16.86 21.60
CA ALA A 346 -5.60 17.16 22.38
C ALA A 346 -5.92 18.00 23.63
N THR A 347 -5.29 17.61 24.75
CA THR A 347 -5.35 18.29 26.04
C THR A 347 -4.01 18.82 26.50
N THR A 348 -2.91 18.26 25.95
CA THR A 348 -1.53 18.66 26.20
C THR A 348 -0.85 19.07 24.90
N ASN A 349 -0.27 20.27 24.86
CA ASN A 349 0.41 20.82 23.70
C ASN A 349 1.92 20.80 23.87
N ALA A 350 2.62 20.81 22.75
CA ALA A 350 4.07 21.00 22.67
C ALA A 350 4.42 22.23 21.82
N THR A 351 5.65 22.66 21.91
CA THR A 351 6.17 23.78 21.12
C THR A 351 5.95 23.53 19.62
N ASP A 352 5.47 24.54 18.91
CA ASP A 352 5.17 24.56 17.47
C ASP A 352 4.22 23.43 16.98
N ALA A 353 3.61 22.66 17.87
CA ALA A 353 2.73 21.54 17.48
C ALA A 353 1.57 21.97 16.58
N LEU A 354 1.05 23.16 16.82
CA LEU A 354 -0.09 23.77 16.10
C LEU A 354 0.31 25.02 15.31
N GLY A 355 1.60 25.23 15.03
CA GLY A 355 2.07 26.40 14.26
C GLY A 355 1.41 26.46 12.89
N ASN A 356 0.70 27.53 12.54
CA ASN A 356 0.01 27.72 11.24
C ASN A 356 -0.90 26.57 10.79
N TRP A 357 -1.29 25.67 11.66
CA TRP A 357 -1.96 24.42 11.31
C TRP A 357 -3.27 24.59 10.52
N LEU A 358 -3.98 25.72 10.67
CA LEU A 358 -5.20 26.09 9.95
C LEU A 358 -5.05 27.43 9.18
N ALA A 359 -3.85 27.91 8.93
CA ALA A 359 -3.62 29.16 8.20
C ALA A 359 -4.24 29.10 6.79
N GLY A 360 -5.21 30.00 6.48
CA GLY A 360 -5.92 30.00 5.19
C GLY A 360 -6.92 28.85 5.00
N ALA A 361 -7.19 28.07 6.04
CA ALA A 361 -8.22 27.04 5.99
C ALA A 361 -9.63 27.65 6.03
N GLY A 362 -10.56 27.10 5.23
CA GLY A 362 -11.95 27.55 5.18
C GLY A 362 -12.17 28.92 4.53
N THR A 363 -11.23 29.42 3.75
CA THR A 363 -11.32 30.76 3.11
C THR A 363 -12.12 30.80 1.80
N ASP A 364 -12.51 29.63 1.27
CA ASP A 364 -13.36 29.55 0.07
C ASP A 364 -14.73 30.21 0.33
N ALA A 365 -15.25 30.96 -0.65
CA ALA A 365 -16.53 31.69 -0.53
C ALA A 365 -17.74 30.76 -0.25
N SER A 366 -17.64 29.47 -0.57
CA SER A 366 -18.68 28.47 -0.28
C SER A 366 -18.71 28.03 1.20
N VAL A 367 -17.67 28.34 1.98
CA VAL A 367 -17.56 27.97 3.39
C VAL A 367 -18.20 29.06 4.28
N THR A 368 -19.43 28.85 4.71
CA THR A 368 -20.15 29.78 5.53
C THR A 368 -19.93 29.63 7.03
N THR A 369 -19.55 28.43 7.47
CA THR A 369 -19.27 28.10 8.88
C THR A 369 -17.97 27.31 8.99
N ARG A 370 -17.22 27.56 10.07
CA ARG A 370 -15.98 26.84 10.39
C ARG A 370 -16.01 26.45 11.85
N THR A 371 -15.81 25.17 12.14
CA THR A 371 -15.94 24.66 13.51
C THR A 371 -14.72 23.86 13.90
N LEU A 372 -14.08 24.21 15.02
CA LEU A 372 -13.19 23.35 15.77
C LEU A 372 -13.99 22.68 16.88
N VAL A 373 -14.07 21.35 16.86
CA VAL A 373 -14.54 20.55 17.98
C VAL A 373 -13.34 20.15 18.83
N ARG A 374 -13.31 20.57 20.08
CA ARG A 374 -12.19 20.37 21.00
C ARG A 374 -12.49 19.32 22.08
N ALA A 375 -11.50 18.75 22.73
CA ALA A 375 -11.72 17.98 23.95
C ALA A 375 -12.41 18.85 25.02
N GLU A 376 -13.40 18.32 25.73
CA GLU A 376 -14.14 19.04 26.77
C GLU A 376 -13.19 19.62 27.83
N ALA A 377 -12.22 18.82 28.27
CA ALA A 377 -11.21 19.20 29.25
C ALA A 377 -10.27 20.33 28.79
N ASN A 378 -10.17 20.61 27.47
CA ASN A 378 -9.28 21.63 26.94
C ASN A 378 -10.00 22.96 26.68
N THR A 379 -10.04 23.83 27.67
CA THR A 379 -10.66 25.17 27.59
C THR A 379 -9.68 26.26 27.11
N LYS A 380 -8.49 25.94 26.70
CA LYS A 380 -7.41 26.90 26.37
C LYS A 380 -7.47 27.43 24.94
N TRP A 381 -8.31 26.85 24.08
CA TRP A 381 -8.44 27.28 22.69
C TRP A 381 -8.95 28.69 22.54
N THR A 382 -8.30 29.49 21.70
CA THR A 382 -8.64 30.89 21.44
C THR A 382 -8.54 31.23 19.96
N ASN A 383 -9.35 32.18 19.49
CA ASN A 383 -9.21 32.73 18.15
C ASN A 383 -8.03 33.71 18.11
N ASN A 384 -7.07 33.44 17.24
CA ASN A 384 -5.92 34.33 17.01
C ASN A 384 -5.32 34.07 15.62
N ASP A 385 -5.11 35.14 14.85
CA ASP A 385 -4.43 35.08 13.55
C ASP A 385 -2.93 35.34 13.69
N GLY A 386 -2.44 35.58 14.91
CA GLY A 386 -1.04 35.74 15.23
C GLY A 386 -0.32 34.38 15.25
N TRP A 387 0.95 34.44 14.86
CA TRP A 387 1.81 33.28 14.86
C TRP A 387 3.05 33.56 15.73
N ASP A 388 3.20 32.77 16.79
CA ASP A 388 4.35 32.84 17.69
C ASP A 388 5.20 31.58 17.53
N TRP A 389 6.37 31.72 16.93
CA TRP A 389 7.38 30.65 16.90
C TRP A 389 7.85 30.28 18.30
N GLY A 390 8.05 28.98 18.52
CA GLY A 390 8.66 28.51 19.75
C GLY A 390 7.72 28.47 20.94
N THR A 391 6.40 28.53 20.72
CA THR A 391 5.39 28.50 21.79
C THR A 391 4.42 27.32 21.66
N ALA A 392 3.81 26.93 22.77
CA ALA A 392 2.79 25.89 22.84
C ALA A 392 1.38 26.52 22.88
N ASN A 393 0.97 27.13 21.77
CA ASN A 393 -0.28 27.88 21.67
C ASN A 393 -1.46 27.01 21.24
N TRP A 394 -2.67 27.38 21.67
CA TRP A 394 -3.95 26.77 21.32
C TRP A 394 -4.77 27.72 20.45
N TYR A 395 -4.25 28.05 19.25
CA TYR A 395 -4.86 29.03 18.38
C TYR A 395 -5.61 28.37 17.23
N VAL A 396 -6.76 28.96 16.91
CA VAL A 396 -7.47 28.78 15.64
C VAL A 396 -7.66 30.15 15.00
N PRO A 397 -7.66 30.25 13.65
CA PRO A 397 -7.86 31.53 12.98
C PRO A 397 -9.16 32.20 13.37
N THR A 398 -9.20 33.52 13.30
CA THR A 398 -10.41 34.33 13.52
C THR A 398 -11.54 33.85 12.57
N GLY A 399 -12.77 33.75 13.08
CA GLY A 399 -13.94 33.29 12.34
C GLY A 399 -14.19 31.75 12.42
N TRP A 400 -13.37 31.02 13.19
CA TRP A 400 -13.70 29.66 13.59
C TRP A 400 -14.50 29.64 14.87
N THR A 401 -15.61 28.89 14.92
CA THR A 401 -16.34 28.59 16.16
C THR A 401 -15.61 27.49 16.91
N ILE A 402 -15.48 27.66 18.23
CA ILE A 402 -14.83 26.66 19.10
C ILE A 402 -15.95 26.01 19.94
N ASP A 403 -16.31 24.79 19.59
CA ASP A 403 -17.34 24.02 20.28
C ASP A 403 -16.71 23.07 21.32
N PRO A 404 -17.34 22.95 22.53
CA PRO A 404 -16.96 21.92 23.46
C PRO A 404 -17.25 20.54 22.86
N ALA A 405 -16.37 19.60 23.15
CA ALA A 405 -16.41 18.27 22.58
C ALA A 405 -17.62 17.45 22.96
N ILE A 406 -17.74 16.41 22.15
CA ILE A 406 -18.31 15.10 22.42
C ILE A 406 -17.75 14.57 23.74
N PRO A 407 -18.60 14.16 24.73
CA PRO A 407 -18.10 13.41 25.91
C PRO A 407 -17.30 12.21 25.45
N ALA A 408 -16.18 11.92 26.11
CA ALA A 408 -15.44 10.69 25.87
C ALA A 408 -16.36 9.50 26.18
N GLU A 409 -16.53 8.59 25.19
CA GLU A 409 -17.16 7.29 25.39
C GLU A 409 -16.29 6.39 26.28
#